data_3becf81d7474c88fbd21e6e8f10e587b
#
_entry.id   3becf81d7474c88fbd21e6e8f10e587b
#
_cell.length_a   1.000
_cell.length_b   1.000
_cell.length_c   1.000
_cell.angle_alpha   90.00
_cell.angle_beta   90.00
_cell.angle_gamma   90.00
#
_symmetry.space_group_name_H-M   'P 1'
#
loop_
_entity.id
_entity.type
_entity.pdbx_description
1 polymer ?
#
loop_
_entity_poly.entity_id
_entity_poly.type
_entity_poly.pdbx_seq_one_letter_code
_entity_poly.pdbx_strand_id
1 'polypeptide(L)'
;MRNVIIAAVLFAAVIVSTAVGSVTLCRQLDTMLDLADEIPQEKAQMEAASVTVQKKAETLWDTWDKLFPYLTYVTGYTALNRADDAVLELYTAVRAESWDDVMTARMKLIDALKRMRELERVTFSSVF
;
A
#
# COMPACT_ATOMS: atom_id res chain seq x y z
N MET A 1 13.51 26.69 -32.04
CA MET A 1 13.57 27.06 -30.62
C MET A 1 12.24 26.87 -29.89
N ARG A 2 11.15 27.36 -30.47
CA ARG A 2 9.82 27.23 -29.83
C ARG A 2 9.44 25.78 -29.51
N ASN A 3 9.68 24.87 -30.45
CA ASN A 3 9.36 23.43 -30.23
C ASN A 3 10.23 22.79 -29.17
N VAL A 4 11.49 23.21 -29.05
CA VAL A 4 12.41 22.72 -28.02
C VAL A 4 11.99 23.16 -26.63
N ILE A 5 11.51 24.40 -26.49
CA ILE A 5 11.00 24.94 -25.22
C ILE A 5 9.75 24.18 -24.78
N ILE A 6 8.80 23.93 -25.68
CA ILE A 6 7.58 23.18 -25.41
C ILE A 6 7.93 21.75 -24.97
N ALA A 7 8.85 21.09 -25.70
CA ALA A 7 9.29 19.75 -25.34
C ALA A 7 9.96 19.70 -23.96
N ALA A 8 10.79 20.70 -23.65
CA ALA A 8 11.45 20.79 -22.35
C ALA A 8 10.46 20.97 -21.20
N VAL A 9 9.44 21.83 -21.41
CA VAL A 9 8.39 22.07 -20.42
C VAL A 9 7.55 20.80 -20.19
N LEU A 10 7.16 20.09 -21.24
CA LEU A 10 6.43 18.84 -21.15
C LEU A 10 7.23 17.76 -20.43
N PHE A 11 8.52 17.66 -20.76
CA PHE A 11 9.42 16.69 -20.11
C PHE A 11 9.56 17.00 -18.61
N ALA A 12 9.77 18.27 -18.26
CA ALA A 12 9.85 18.69 -16.86
C ALA A 12 8.54 18.41 -16.11
N ALA A 13 7.39 18.65 -16.74
CA ALA A 13 6.08 18.36 -16.15
C ALA A 13 5.91 16.87 -15.87
N VAL A 14 6.35 16.01 -16.79
CA VAL A 14 6.30 14.54 -16.61
C VAL A 14 7.20 14.11 -15.45
N ILE A 15 8.41 14.64 -15.36
CA ILE A 15 9.34 14.33 -14.27
C ILE A 15 8.76 14.75 -12.92
N VAL A 16 8.23 15.97 -12.82
CA VAL A 16 7.62 16.48 -11.59
C VAL A 16 6.41 15.63 -11.19
N SER A 17 5.54 15.31 -12.16
CA SER A 17 4.37 14.47 -11.91
C SER A 17 4.75 13.09 -11.41
N THR A 18 5.78 12.48 -11.99
CA THR A 18 6.29 11.16 -11.59
C THR A 18 6.88 11.22 -10.17
N ALA A 19 7.67 12.25 -9.87
CA ALA A 19 8.25 12.43 -8.54
C ALA A 19 7.18 12.63 -7.46
N VAL A 20 6.20 13.49 -7.71
CA VAL A 20 5.08 13.75 -6.78
C VAL A 20 4.25 12.49 -6.60
N GLY A 21 3.95 11.76 -7.69
CA GLY A 21 3.22 10.50 -7.64
C GLY A 21 3.93 9.45 -6.80
N SER A 22 5.25 9.31 -6.97
CA SER A 22 6.06 8.36 -6.22
C SER A 22 6.10 8.69 -4.72
N VAL A 23 6.29 9.96 -4.36
CA VAL A 23 6.28 10.42 -2.96
C VAL A 23 4.91 10.18 -2.32
N THR A 24 3.83 10.49 -3.03
CA THR A 24 2.46 10.28 -2.55
C THR A 24 2.19 8.79 -2.34
N LEU A 25 2.62 7.95 -3.28
CA LEU A 25 2.47 6.50 -3.19
C LEU A 25 3.22 5.93 -2.00
N CYS A 26 4.48 6.32 -1.79
CA CYS A 26 5.27 5.88 -0.63
C CYS A 26 4.61 6.31 0.69
N ARG A 27 4.05 7.51 0.74
CA ARG A 27 3.34 8.01 1.93
C ARG A 27 2.09 7.18 2.22
N GLN A 28 1.33 6.83 1.19
CA GLN A 28 0.14 5.97 1.34
C GLN A 28 0.51 4.56 1.79
N LEU A 29 1.58 4.00 1.25
CA LEU A 29 2.09 2.70 1.67
C LEU A 29 2.56 2.73 3.12
N ASP A 30 3.24 3.80 3.55
CA ASP A 30 3.63 3.99 4.95
C ASP A 30 2.42 4.08 5.87
N THR A 31 1.38 4.80 5.46
CA THR A 31 0.12 4.89 6.22
C THR A 31 -0.51 3.51 6.39
N MET A 32 -0.54 2.71 5.34
CA MET A 32 -1.07 1.35 5.40
C MET A 32 -0.21 0.45 6.30
N LEU A 33 1.11 0.58 6.24
CA LEU A 33 2.02 -0.15 7.13
C LEU A 33 1.78 0.20 8.60
N ASP A 34 1.61 1.48 8.91
CA ASP A 34 1.30 1.95 10.25
C ASP A 34 -0.03 1.38 10.75
N LEU A 35 -1.06 1.38 9.91
CA LEU A 35 -2.36 0.80 10.25
C LEU A 35 -2.26 -0.70 10.51
N ALA A 36 -1.48 -1.42 9.70
CA ALA A 36 -1.27 -2.85 9.88
C ALA A 36 -0.48 -3.15 11.16
N ASP A 37 0.53 -2.33 11.47
CA ASP A 37 1.31 -2.46 12.71
C ASP A 37 0.48 -2.18 13.97
N GLU A 38 -0.53 -1.32 13.88
CA GLU A 38 -1.43 -1.01 14.99
C GLU A 38 -2.37 -2.16 15.34
N ILE A 39 -2.56 -3.13 14.44
CA ILE A 39 -3.34 -4.34 14.74
C ILE A 39 -2.54 -5.19 15.74
N PRO A 40 -3.15 -5.60 16.88
CA PRO A 40 -2.46 -6.39 17.88
C PRO A 40 -1.91 -7.70 17.33
N GLN A 41 -0.78 -8.16 17.89
CA GLN A 41 -0.15 -9.41 17.46
C GLN A 41 -0.68 -10.64 18.21
N GLU A 42 -1.28 -10.42 19.37
CA GLU A 42 -1.79 -11.48 20.21
C GLU A 42 -3.30 -11.65 20.06
N LYS A 43 -3.75 -12.89 20.00
CA LYS A 43 -5.17 -13.25 19.85
C LYS A 43 -6.05 -12.61 20.93
N ALA A 44 -5.62 -12.68 22.18
CA ALA A 44 -6.37 -12.11 23.31
C ALA A 44 -6.55 -10.59 23.17
N GLN A 45 -5.51 -9.89 22.70
CA GLN A 45 -5.57 -8.45 22.46
C GLN A 45 -6.49 -8.13 21.30
N MET A 46 -6.50 -8.93 20.24
CA MET A 46 -7.41 -8.77 19.11
C MET A 46 -8.86 -8.90 19.53
N GLU A 47 -9.16 -9.92 20.33
CA GLU A 47 -10.52 -10.14 20.85
C GLU A 47 -10.98 -8.98 21.72
N ALA A 48 -10.10 -8.47 22.60
CA ALA A 48 -10.42 -7.34 23.49
C ALA A 48 -10.65 -6.05 22.71
N ALA A 49 -9.97 -5.85 21.59
CA ALA A 49 -10.05 -4.66 20.75
C ALA A 49 -10.75 -4.90 19.41
N SER A 50 -11.66 -5.87 19.33
CA SER A 50 -12.26 -6.31 18.07
C SER A 50 -12.88 -5.18 17.26
N VAL A 51 -13.59 -4.25 17.88
CA VAL A 51 -14.21 -3.10 17.19
C VAL A 51 -13.14 -2.20 16.55
N THR A 52 -12.06 -1.94 17.28
CA THR A 52 -10.94 -1.13 16.78
C THR A 52 -10.22 -1.83 15.64
N VAL A 53 -9.96 -3.14 15.76
CA VAL A 53 -9.34 -3.95 14.71
C VAL A 53 -10.18 -3.96 13.46
N GLN A 54 -11.50 -4.10 13.58
CA GLN A 54 -12.42 -4.06 12.44
C GLN A 54 -12.39 -2.71 11.72
N LYS A 55 -12.38 -1.61 12.47
CA LYS A 55 -12.27 -0.27 11.89
C LYS A 55 -10.94 -0.07 11.15
N LYS A 56 -9.85 -0.55 11.72
CA LYS A 56 -8.54 -0.46 11.07
C LYS A 56 -8.49 -1.29 9.79
N ALA A 57 -9.07 -2.48 9.79
CA ALA A 57 -9.17 -3.31 8.60
C ALA A 57 -10.01 -2.66 7.49
N GLU A 58 -11.13 -2.04 7.86
CA GLU A 58 -11.96 -1.29 6.92
C GLU A 58 -11.19 -0.10 6.31
N THR A 59 -10.46 0.64 7.14
CA THR A 59 -9.64 1.76 6.68
C THR A 59 -8.53 1.29 5.74
N LEU A 60 -7.88 0.17 6.06
CA LEU A 60 -6.88 -0.45 5.18
C LEU A 60 -7.49 -0.83 3.84
N TRP A 61 -8.65 -1.46 3.85
CA TRP A 61 -9.36 -1.85 2.64
C TRP A 61 -9.73 -0.65 1.78
N ASP A 62 -10.31 0.39 2.39
CA ASP A 62 -10.70 1.60 1.67
C ASP A 62 -9.48 2.32 1.09
N THR A 63 -8.40 2.42 1.84
CA THR A 63 -7.15 3.04 1.38
C THR A 63 -6.57 2.26 0.21
N TRP A 64 -6.54 0.93 0.31
CA TRP A 64 -6.05 0.05 -0.75
C TRP A 64 -6.90 0.17 -2.01
N ASP A 65 -8.22 0.16 -1.87
CA ASP A 65 -9.14 0.25 -2.99
C ASP A 65 -8.96 1.55 -3.79
N LYS A 66 -8.75 2.66 -3.08
CA LYS A 66 -8.46 3.94 -3.72
C LYS A 66 -7.09 3.99 -4.38
N LEU A 67 -6.12 3.31 -3.81
CA LEU A 67 -4.73 3.31 -4.28
C LEU A 67 -4.53 2.34 -5.45
N PHE A 68 -5.31 1.28 -5.52
CA PHE A 68 -5.14 0.19 -6.49
C PHE A 68 -5.05 0.65 -7.95
N PRO A 69 -5.91 1.57 -8.45
CA PRO A 69 -5.81 2.02 -9.84
C PRO A 69 -4.45 2.66 -10.18
N TYR A 70 -3.86 3.38 -9.22
CA TYR A 70 -2.54 4.00 -9.41
C TYR A 70 -1.44 2.95 -9.40
N LEU A 71 -1.56 1.95 -8.54
CA LEU A 71 -0.58 0.88 -8.41
C LEU A 71 -0.48 0.02 -9.67
N THR A 72 -1.57 -0.15 -10.40
CA THR A 72 -1.56 -0.90 -11.65
C THR A 72 -0.64 -0.31 -12.71
N TYR A 73 -0.35 0.99 -12.63
CA TYR A 73 0.53 1.67 -13.57
C TYR A 73 2.01 1.63 -13.18
N VAL A 74 2.31 1.56 -11.87
CA VAL A 74 3.67 1.78 -11.38
C VAL A 74 4.31 0.55 -10.75
N THR A 75 3.53 -0.47 -10.40
CA THR A 75 4.00 -1.62 -9.66
C THR A 75 3.94 -2.90 -10.51
N GLY A 76 4.90 -3.81 -10.30
CA GLY A 76 4.90 -5.11 -10.94
C GLY A 76 3.64 -5.92 -10.58
N TYR A 77 3.11 -6.63 -11.55
CA TYR A 77 1.85 -7.36 -11.44
C TYR A 77 1.86 -8.39 -10.30
N THR A 78 2.96 -9.10 -10.13
CA THR A 78 3.10 -10.12 -9.08
C THR A 78 3.06 -9.49 -7.68
N ALA A 79 3.80 -8.41 -7.47
CA ALA A 79 3.82 -7.70 -6.19
C ALA A 79 2.45 -7.11 -5.86
N LEU A 80 1.77 -6.54 -6.86
CA LEU A 80 0.44 -5.98 -6.72
C LEU A 80 -0.58 -7.03 -6.30
N ASN A 81 -0.56 -8.19 -6.96
CA ASN A 81 -1.49 -9.28 -6.65
C ASN A 81 -1.27 -9.85 -5.25
N ARG A 82 -0.02 -9.99 -4.81
CA ARG A 82 0.29 -10.46 -3.46
C ARG A 82 -0.27 -9.51 -2.41
N ALA A 83 -0.12 -8.21 -2.62
CA ALA A 83 -0.64 -7.22 -1.70
C ALA A 83 -2.17 -7.20 -1.70
N ASP A 84 -2.79 -7.29 -2.88
CA ASP A 84 -4.25 -7.34 -3.01
C ASP A 84 -4.84 -8.56 -2.30
N ASP A 85 -4.26 -9.73 -2.50
CA ASP A 85 -4.67 -10.96 -1.81
C ASP A 85 -4.51 -10.84 -0.30
N ALA A 86 -3.40 -10.25 0.17
CA ALA A 86 -3.15 -10.08 1.60
C ALA A 86 -4.14 -9.11 2.25
N VAL A 87 -4.49 -8.01 1.58
CA VAL A 87 -5.50 -7.07 2.08
C VAL A 87 -6.86 -7.74 2.17
N LEU A 88 -7.24 -8.49 1.16
CA LEU A 88 -8.51 -9.23 1.14
C LEU A 88 -8.55 -10.29 2.23
N GLU A 89 -7.49 -11.06 2.40
CA GLU A 89 -7.39 -12.08 3.46
C GLU A 89 -7.54 -11.44 4.84
N LEU A 90 -6.85 -10.32 5.08
CA LEU A 90 -6.93 -9.62 6.36
C LEU A 90 -8.34 -9.10 6.62
N TYR A 91 -8.94 -8.44 5.64
CA TYR A 91 -10.29 -7.90 5.76
C TYR A 91 -11.32 -9.01 6.04
N THR A 92 -11.24 -10.09 5.30
CA THR A 92 -12.13 -11.25 5.45
C THR A 92 -11.96 -11.93 6.80
N ALA A 93 -10.71 -12.14 7.23
CA ALA A 93 -10.40 -12.77 8.52
C ALA A 93 -10.89 -11.94 9.69
N VAL A 94 -10.72 -10.62 9.63
CA VAL A 94 -11.20 -9.70 10.67
C VAL A 94 -12.73 -9.72 10.76
N ARG A 95 -13.41 -9.70 9.64
CA ARG A 95 -14.87 -9.76 9.62
C ARG A 95 -15.43 -11.08 10.14
N ALA A 96 -14.73 -12.17 9.88
CA ALA A 96 -15.08 -13.51 10.40
C ALA A 96 -14.62 -13.74 11.84
N GLU A 97 -13.90 -12.77 12.41
CA GLU A 97 -13.31 -12.87 13.76
C GLU A 97 -12.41 -14.11 13.92
N SER A 98 -11.79 -14.54 12.82
CA SER A 98 -10.82 -15.63 12.82
C SER A 98 -9.43 -15.07 13.14
N TRP A 99 -9.14 -14.91 14.42
CA TRP A 99 -7.96 -14.18 14.89
C TRP A 99 -6.63 -14.85 14.51
N ASP A 100 -6.61 -16.17 14.41
CA ASP A 100 -5.41 -16.89 13.95
C ASP A 100 -5.10 -16.53 12.47
N ASP A 101 -6.14 -16.47 11.66
CA ASP A 101 -6.02 -16.07 10.25
C ASP A 101 -5.65 -14.58 10.13
N VAL A 102 -6.16 -13.74 11.04
CA VAL A 102 -5.80 -12.31 11.11
C VAL A 102 -4.30 -12.16 11.36
N MET A 103 -3.72 -12.93 12.26
CA MET A 103 -2.28 -12.89 12.54
C MET A 103 -1.46 -13.23 11.29
N THR A 104 -1.82 -14.29 10.59
CA THR A 104 -1.13 -14.72 9.37
C THR A 104 -1.30 -13.69 8.25
N ALA A 105 -2.52 -13.22 8.04
CA ALA A 105 -2.81 -12.23 7.01
C ALA A 105 -2.11 -10.89 7.27
N ARG A 106 -2.04 -10.48 8.54
CA ARG A 106 -1.30 -9.29 8.95
C ARG A 106 0.18 -9.37 8.56
N MET A 107 0.83 -10.49 8.87
CA MET A 107 2.22 -10.70 8.52
C MET A 107 2.45 -10.68 7.01
N LYS A 108 1.58 -11.35 6.25
CA LYS A 108 1.64 -11.36 4.78
C LYS A 108 1.47 -9.95 4.20
N LEU A 109 0.53 -9.18 4.75
CA LEU A 109 0.26 -7.83 4.29
C LEU A 109 1.46 -6.91 4.55
N ILE A 110 2.02 -6.95 5.76
CA ILE A 110 3.19 -6.12 6.10
C ILE A 110 4.37 -6.46 5.19
N ASP A 111 4.64 -7.74 4.97
CA ASP A 111 5.71 -8.18 4.07
C ASP A 111 5.48 -7.68 2.63
N ALA A 112 4.26 -7.83 2.11
CA ALA A 112 3.91 -7.41 0.77
C ALA A 112 4.04 -5.89 0.60
N LEU A 113 3.58 -5.10 1.56
CA LEU A 113 3.68 -3.64 1.52
C LEU A 113 5.13 -3.16 1.60
N LYS A 114 5.94 -3.80 2.44
CA LYS A 114 7.38 -3.48 2.52
C LYS A 114 8.08 -3.75 1.20
N ARG A 115 7.77 -4.85 0.54
CA ARG A 115 8.35 -5.19 -0.77
C ARG A 115 7.94 -4.18 -1.84
N MET A 116 6.68 -3.77 -1.86
CA MET A 116 6.19 -2.73 -2.78
C MET A 116 6.89 -1.40 -2.55
N ARG A 117 7.05 -1.01 -1.30
CA ARG A 117 7.76 0.21 -0.91
C ARG A 117 9.22 0.18 -1.38
N GLU A 118 9.91 -0.94 -1.21
CA GLU A 118 11.29 -1.11 -1.67
C GLU A 118 11.40 -1.01 -3.20
N LEU A 119 10.49 -1.65 -3.93
CA LEU A 119 10.45 -1.57 -5.39
C LEU A 119 10.23 -0.14 -5.87
N GLU A 120 9.31 0.59 -5.25
CA GLU A 120 9.03 1.99 -5.58
C GLU A 120 10.25 2.87 -5.29
N ARG A 121 10.93 2.65 -4.18
CA ARG A 121 12.14 3.36 -3.79
C ARG A 121 13.27 3.13 -4.80
N VAL A 122 13.47 1.90 -5.22
CA VAL A 122 14.49 1.55 -6.22
C VAL A 122 14.16 2.21 -7.56
N THR A 123 12.91 2.16 -7.98
CA THR A 123 12.44 2.80 -9.22
C THR A 123 12.68 4.30 -9.18
N PHE A 124 12.34 4.95 -8.08
CA PHE A 124 12.58 6.39 -7.89
C PHE A 124 14.08 6.72 -7.97
N SER A 125 14.91 5.95 -7.29
CA SER A 125 16.38 6.13 -7.32
C SER A 125 16.97 5.93 -8.72
N SER A 126 16.42 5.02 -9.51
CA SER A 126 16.87 4.76 -10.87
C SER A 126 16.54 5.90 -11.84
N VAL A 127 15.45 6.61 -11.59
CA VAL A 127 14.99 7.72 -12.44
C VAL A 127 15.65 9.04 -12.02
N PHE A 128 15.86 9.25 -10.76
CA PHE A 128 16.39 10.49 -10.17
C PHE A 128 17.69 10.28 -9.41
#